data_febb9bb659c3bbf600b0f0b239ecf08b
#
_entry.id   febb9bb659c3bbf600b0f0b239ecf08b
#
_cell.length_a   1.000
_cell.length_b   1.000
_cell.length_c   1.000
_cell.angle_alpha   90.00
_cell.angle_beta   90.00
_cell.angle_gamma   90.00
#
_symmetry.space_group_name_H-M   'P 1'
#
loop_
_entity.id
_entity.type
_entity.pdbx_description
1 polymer ?
#
loop_
_entity_poly.entity_id
_entity_poly.type
_entity_poly.pdbx_seq_one_letter_code
_entity_poly.pdbx_strand_id
1 'polypeptide(L)'
;MAKIKVANPIVELDGDEMTRIIWAFIKDKLILPYLDLDIKYFDLGMESREATKDQITIDSAEAIKKYNVGIKCATITPDEERVKEFNLSKMWKSPNGTIRNIVGGTVFREPIIMSNVPRYVQGWTKPIVIGRHAFGDQYKATDTVIKGKGTLTMSFTNEAGETQTWEVYNFEGNGVAMSMYNTDESIYGFAHSSFQMALTKKWPLYLSTKNTILKAYDGRFKDIFEEVFQAHYKAEFDANGIIYEHRLIDDMVASCMKWSGGFVWACKNYDGDVQSDTVAQGFGSLGLMTSVLVTPDGKTVEAEAAHGTVTRHYREHQKGRATSTNPIASIFAWTRGLEHRGKLDNNTELISFCNTLEQVCIDTVESGKMTKDLAMLVKPDGLTSADYLTTEDFLEAIRENLDRKLA
;
A
#
# COMPACT_ATOMS: atom_id res chain seq x y z
N MET A 1 -17.27 -14.51 -24.54
CA MET A 1 -18.18 -14.57 -23.36
C MET A 1 -18.97 -13.28 -23.21
N ALA A 2 -20.16 -13.31 -22.59
CA ALA A 2 -20.82 -12.09 -22.17
C ALA A 2 -19.98 -11.45 -21.05
N LYS A 3 -19.93 -10.12 -21.00
CA LYS A 3 -19.21 -9.41 -19.93
C LYS A 3 -19.94 -9.56 -18.61
N ILE A 4 -19.17 -9.73 -17.54
CA ILE A 4 -19.69 -9.71 -16.18
C ILE A 4 -20.16 -8.29 -15.86
N LYS A 5 -21.42 -8.14 -15.50
CA LYS A 5 -21.99 -6.83 -15.16
C LYS A 5 -21.62 -6.44 -13.73
N VAL A 6 -21.05 -5.24 -13.57
CA VAL A 6 -20.75 -4.65 -12.26
C VAL A 6 -21.74 -3.52 -11.99
N ALA A 7 -22.60 -3.71 -11.01
CA ALA A 7 -23.77 -2.87 -10.79
C ALA A 7 -23.44 -1.46 -10.28
N ASN A 8 -22.40 -1.33 -9.45
CA ASN A 8 -22.03 -0.07 -8.83
C ASN A 8 -20.66 0.42 -9.34
N PRO A 9 -20.44 1.75 -9.38
CA PRO A 9 -19.20 2.31 -9.89
C PRO A 9 -17.96 1.92 -9.08
N ILE A 10 -16.83 1.97 -9.76
CA ILE A 10 -15.50 2.06 -9.14
C ILE A 10 -14.85 3.39 -9.49
N VAL A 11 -13.88 3.83 -8.68
CA VAL A 11 -13.08 5.04 -8.93
C VAL A 11 -11.72 4.62 -9.44
N GLU A 12 -11.38 5.01 -10.66
CA GLU A 12 -10.05 4.82 -11.24
C GLU A 12 -9.23 6.09 -11.06
N LEU A 13 -8.03 5.96 -10.49
CA LEU A 13 -7.05 7.02 -10.36
C LEU A 13 -5.84 6.68 -11.22
N ASP A 14 -5.75 7.32 -12.38
CA ASP A 14 -4.62 7.14 -13.29
C ASP A 14 -3.37 7.85 -12.75
N GLY A 15 -2.20 7.51 -13.28
CA GLY A 15 -0.93 7.94 -12.73
C GLY A 15 0.06 8.46 -13.76
N ASP A 16 1.34 8.16 -13.53
CA ASP A 16 2.45 8.74 -14.28
C ASP A 16 3.37 7.69 -14.90
N GLU A 17 4.14 8.12 -15.88
CA GLU A 17 5.30 7.45 -16.47
C GLU A 17 5.02 6.01 -16.95
N MET A 18 5.92 5.05 -16.71
CA MET A 18 5.79 3.68 -17.21
C MET A 18 4.57 2.96 -16.64
N THR A 19 4.22 3.24 -15.39
CA THR A 19 3.05 2.62 -14.77
C THR A 19 1.73 3.06 -15.43
N ARG A 20 1.61 4.30 -15.91
CA ARG A 20 0.45 4.77 -16.68
C ARG A 20 0.28 3.98 -17.99
N ILE A 21 1.38 3.71 -18.69
CA ILE A 21 1.36 2.91 -19.92
C ILE A 21 0.91 1.48 -19.64
N ILE A 22 1.48 0.86 -18.63
CA ILE A 22 1.11 -0.49 -18.18
C ILE A 22 -0.34 -0.54 -17.74
N TRP A 23 -0.81 0.48 -17.03
CA TRP A 23 -2.18 0.60 -16.55
C TRP A 23 -3.20 0.59 -17.67
N ALA A 24 -2.93 1.32 -18.74
CA ALA A 24 -3.76 1.30 -19.95
C ALA A 24 -3.80 -0.10 -20.58
N PHE A 25 -2.65 -0.77 -20.73
CA PHE A 25 -2.60 -2.14 -21.26
C PHE A 25 -3.34 -3.16 -20.39
N ILE A 26 -3.22 -3.07 -19.07
CA ILE A 26 -3.98 -3.94 -18.15
C ILE A 26 -5.47 -3.75 -18.35
N LYS A 27 -5.92 -2.51 -18.36
CA LYS A 27 -7.33 -2.17 -18.55
C LYS A 27 -7.87 -2.70 -19.86
N ASP A 28 -7.16 -2.45 -20.97
CA ASP A 28 -7.58 -2.82 -22.31
C ASP A 28 -7.53 -4.34 -22.57
N LYS A 29 -6.56 -5.05 -21.99
CA LYS A 29 -6.35 -6.48 -22.25
C LYS A 29 -6.99 -7.41 -21.22
N LEU A 30 -7.04 -7.00 -19.95
CA LEU A 30 -7.38 -7.90 -18.84
C LEU A 30 -8.63 -7.51 -18.06
N ILE A 31 -9.17 -6.31 -18.23
CA ILE A 31 -10.31 -5.81 -17.45
C ILE A 31 -11.52 -5.56 -18.38
N LEU A 32 -11.44 -4.60 -19.28
CA LEU A 32 -12.57 -4.15 -20.10
C LEU A 32 -13.12 -5.20 -21.08
N PRO A 33 -12.33 -6.18 -21.59
CA PRO A 33 -12.90 -7.25 -22.40
C PRO A 33 -13.86 -8.17 -21.66
N TYR A 34 -13.70 -8.31 -20.34
CA TYR A 34 -14.43 -9.28 -19.51
C TYR A 34 -15.50 -8.64 -18.63
N LEU A 35 -15.38 -7.36 -18.30
CA LEU A 35 -16.23 -6.66 -17.35
C LEU A 35 -16.98 -5.50 -17.99
N ASP A 36 -18.23 -5.30 -17.58
CA ASP A 36 -19.02 -4.11 -17.86
C ASP A 36 -19.02 -3.22 -16.63
N LEU A 37 -18.18 -2.15 -16.67
CA LEU A 37 -17.84 -1.30 -15.54
C LEU A 37 -18.31 0.14 -15.76
N ASP A 38 -18.92 0.75 -14.74
CA ASP A 38 -19.02 2.20 -14.61
C ASP A 38 -17.79 2.74 -13.87
N ILE A 39 -16.88 3.39 -14.59
CA ILE A 39 -15.62 3.91 -14.06
C ILE A 39 -15.72 5.42 -13.87
N LYS A 40 -15.54 5.87 -12.63
CA LYS A 40 -15.32 7.28 -12.29
C LYS A 40 -13.84 7.58 -12.39
N TYR A 41 -13.42 8.10 -13.53
CA TYR A 41 -12.02 8.29 -13.89
C TYR A 41 -11.48 9.64 -13.39
N PHE A 42 -10.29 9.59 -12.74
CA PHE A 42 -9.52 10.76 -12.32
C PHE A 42 -8.08 10.61 -12.80
N ASP A 43 -7.61 11.59 -13.56
CA ASP A 43 -6.21 11.65 -14.01
C ASP A 43 -5.34 12.33 -12.93
N LEU A 44 -4.57 11.54 -12.19
CA LEU A 44 -3.62 12.04 -11.19
C LEU A 44 -2.20 12.20 -11.77
N GLY A 45 -2.03 12.21 -13.07
CA GLY A 45 -0.76 12.56 -13.71
C GLY A 45 -0.34 13.99 -13.40
N MET A 46 0.98 14.26 -13.43
CA MET A 46 1.54 15.55 -13.01
C MET A 46 0.92 16.75 -13.75
N GLU A 47 0.65 16.63 -15.03
CA GLU A 47 0.05 17.71 -15.84
C GLU A 47 -1.36 18.07 -15.37
N SER A 48 -2.20 17.07 -15.12
CA SER A 48 -3.56 17.25 -14.62
C SER A 48 -3.57 17.81 -13.19
N ARG A 49 -2.68 17.35 -12.35
CA ARG A 49 -2.51 17.87 -10.99
C ARG A 49 -2.05 19.33 -10.98
N GLU A 50 -1.10 19.70 -11.85
CA GLU A 50 -0.69 21.11 -12.00
C GLU A 50 -1.84 21.97 -12.53
N ALA A 51 -2.57 21.52 -13.53
CA ALA A 51 -3.68 22.25 -14.13
C ALA A 51 -4.81 22.52 -13.11
N THR A 52 -5.09 21.57 -12.22
CA THR A 52 -6.13 21.65 -11.19
C THR A 52 -5.65 22.19 -9.85
N LYS A 53 -4.37 22.57 -9.74
CA LYS A 53 -3.72 22.93 -8.47
C LYS A 53 -3.91 21.87 -7.38
N ASP A 54 -3.76 20.61 -7.82
CA ASP A 54 -3.93 19.39 -7.03
C ASP A 54 -5.35 19.14 -6.48
N GLN A 55 -6.33 19.92 -6.90
CA GLN A 55 -7.74 19.73 -6.49
C GLN A 55 -8.24 18.34 -6.93
N ILE A 56 -7.82 17.84 -8.09
CA ILE A 56 -8.22 16.52 -8.61
C ILE A 56 -7.87 15.38 -7.66
N THR A 57 -6.77 15.49 -6.89
CA THR A 57 -6.40 14.50 -5.87
C THR A 57 -7.44 14.47 -4.74
N ILE A 58 -7.91 15.63 -4.29
CA ILE A 58 -8.96 15.77 -3.27
C ILE A 58 -10.27 15.21 -3.80
N ASP A 59 -10.67 15.60 -5.02
CA ASP A 59 -11.93 15.18 -5.63
C ASP A 59 -11.96 13.65 -5.83
N SER A 60 -10.82 13.05 -6.20
CA SER A 60 -10.70 11.60 -6.32
C SER A 60 -10.86 10.88 -4.98
N ALA A 61 -10.29 11.42 -3.90
CA ALA A 61 -10.43 10.86 -2.55
C ALA A 61 -11.89 10.93 -2.05
N GLU A 62 -12.58 12.05 -2.29
CA GLU A 62 -14.00 12.17 -1.95
C GLU A 62 -14.87 11.24 -2.80
N ALA A 63 -14.50 11.00 -4.06
CA ALA A 63 -15.16 9.99 -4.90
C ALA A 63 -14.97 8.58 -4.35
N ILE A 64 -13.76 8.23 -3.85
CA ILE A 64 -13.51 6.93 -3.20
C ILE A 64 -14.44 6.76 -1.99
N LYS A 65 -14.57 7.76 -1.13
CA LYS A 65 -15.50 7.71 0.00
C LYS A 65 -16.94 7.50 -0.43
N LYS A 66 -17.34 8.15 -1.53
CA LYS A 66 -18.71 8.06 -2.06
C LYS A 66 -19.03 6.69 -2.66
N TYR A 67 -18.09 6.11 -3.42
CA TYR A 67 -18.31 4.87 -4.16
C TYR A 67 -17.68 3.63 -3.51
N ASN A 68 -16.94 3.79 -2.41
CA ASN A 68 -16.32 2.77 -1.58
C ASN A 68 -15.18 1.98 -2.22
N VAL A 69 -14.86 2.16 -3.49
CA VAL A 69 -13.77 1.43 -4.15
C VAL A 69 -12.95 2.38 -5.00
N GLY A 70 -11.69 2.55 -4.62
CA GLY A 70 -10.64 3.21 -5.41
C GLY A 70 -9.64 2.20 -5.94
N ILE A 71 -9.21 2.39 -7.18
CA ILE A 71 -8.17 1.59 -7.83
C ILE A 71 -7.17 2.56 -8.45
N LYS A 72 -5.94 2.56 -7.92
CA LYS A 72 -4.97 3.63 -8.16
C LYS A 72 -3.69 3.16 -8.83
N CYS A 73 -3.34 3.83 -9.91
CA CYS A 73 -2.03 3.77 -10.55
C CYS A 73 -0.97 4.53 -9.73
N ALA A 74 0.30 4.20 -9.91
CA ALA A 74 1.38 4.92 -9.25
C ALA A 74 1.51 6.35 -9.79
N THR A 75 1.77 7.29 -8.88
CA THR A 75 1.87 8.73 -9.17
C THR A 75 3.23 9.29 -8.73
N ILE A 76 3.71 10.32 -9.41
CA ILE A 76 4.90 11.06 -9.01
C ILE A 76 4.60 11.88 -7.74
N THR A 77 5.48 11.79 -6.75
CA THR A 77 5.61 12.79 -5.70
C THR A 77 6.80 13.67 -6.10
N PRO A 78 6.57 14.95 -6.49
CA PRO A 78 7.62 15.78 -7.04
C PRO A 78 8.64 16.20 -5.99
N ASP A 79 9.90 16.14 -6.38
CA ASP A 79 11.03 16.81 -5.76
C ASP A 79 11.42 18.09 -6.55
N GLU A 80 12.53 18.72 -6.21
CA GLU A 80 13.01 19.94 -6.86
C GLU A 80 13.33 19.74 -8.37
N GLU A 81 13.77 18.54 -8.76
CA GLU A 81 14.07 18.21 -10.15
C GLU A 81 12.78 18.06 -10.95
N ARG A 82 11.80 17.37 -10.38
CA ARG A 82 10.47 17.20 -10.97
C ARG A 82 9.69 18.51 -11.10
N VAL A 83 9.84 19.42 -10.12
CA VAL A 83 9.27 20.78 -10.21
C VAL A 83 9.78 21.50 -11.45
N LYS A 84 11.07 21.40 -11.76
CA LYS A 84 11.67 21.98 -12.97
C LYS A 84 11.25 21.25 -14.24
N GLU A 85 11.29 19.92 -14.22
CA GLU A 85 10.95 19.07 -15.37
C GLU A 85 9.53 19.35 -15.88
N PHE A 86 8.56 19.41 -14.97
CA PHE A 86 7.13 19.61 -15.30
C PHE A 86 6.69 21.08 -15.22
N ASN A 87 7.64 22.00 -14.98
CA ASN A 87 7.35 23.44 -14.81
C ASN A 87 6.21 23.70 -13.81
N LEU A 88 6.29 23.05 -12.65
CA LEU A 88 5.23 23.14 -11.63
C LEU A 88 5.27 24.49 -10.92
N SER A 89 4.10 25.03 -10.62
CA SER A 89 3.96 26.27 -9.83
C SER A 89 4.30 26.05 -8.35
N LYS A 90 4.30 24.79 -7.89
CA LYS A 90 4.54 24.40 -6.50
C LYS A 90 5.02 22.95 -6.43
N MET A 91 5.79 22.62 -5.42
CA MET A 91 6.09 21.22 -5.06
C MET A 91 4.85 20.61 -4.40
N TRP A 92 4.04 19.89 -5.20
CA TRP A 92 2.80 19.26 -4.74
C TRP A 92 3.09 18.14 -3.74
N LYS A 93 2.18 17.97 -2.78
CA LYS A 93 2.27 16.89 -1.79
C LYS A 93 2.08 15.52 -2.47
N SER A 94 2.46 14.45 -1.76
CA SER A 94 2.18 13.09 -2.20
C SER A 94 0.67 12.86 -2.34
N PRO A 95 0.17 12.42 -3.51
CA PRO A 95 -1.24 12.05 -3.67
C PRO A 95 -1.67 10.95 -2.70
N ASN A 96 -0.82 9.95 -2.48
CA ASN A 96 -1.08 8.88 -1.52
C ASN A 96 -1.32 9.43 -0.11
N GLY A 97 -0.49 10.38 0.33
CA GLY A 97 -0.67 11.03 1.63
C GLY A 97 -2.00 11.81 1.72
N THR A 98 -2.36 12.55 0.67
CA THR A 98 -3.61 13.29 0.61
C THR A 98 -4.82 12.36 0.63
N ILE A 99 -4.84 11.33 -0.21
CA ILE A 99 -5.92 10.35 -0.27
C ILE A 99 -6.10 9.64 1.07
N ARG A 100 -5.02 9.13 1.66
CA ARG A 100 -5.04 8.42 2.95
C ARG A 100 -5.57 9.30 4.08
N ASN A 101 -5.23 10.59 4.09
CA ASN A 101 -5.73 11.53 5.10
C ASN A 101 -7.22 11.85 4.94
N ILE A 102 -7.75 11.82 3.72
CA ILE A 102 -9.18 12.10 3.44
C ILE A 102 -10.03 10.84 3.66
N VAL A 103 -9.58 9.70 3.15
CA VAL A 103 -10.31 8.43 3.24
C VAL A 103 -10.20 7.84 4.65
N GLY A 104 -9.03 7.97 5.28
CA GLY A 104 -8.71 7.31 6.55
C GLY A 104 -8.44 5.81 6.37
N GLY A 105 -8.05 5.14 7.45
CA GLY A 105 -7.86 3.70 7.47
C GLY A 105 -6.42 3.23 7.62
N THR A 106 -6.23 1.95 7.35
CA THR A 106 -4.96 1.24 7.48
C THR A 106 -4.54 0.69 6.13
N VAL A 107 -3.27 0.86 5.77
CA VAL A 107 -2.70 0.25 4.56
C VAL A 107 -2.20 -1.15 4.89
N PHE A 108 -2.79 -2.16 4.26
CA PHE A 108 -2.32 -3.53 4.34
C PHE A 108 -1.51 -3.89 3.11
N ARG A 109 -0.29 -4.35 3.33
CA ARG A 109 0.63 -4.83 2.30
C ARG A 109 0.90 -6.31 2.48
N GLU A 110 0.70 -7.08 1.40
CA GLU A 110 0.81 -8.53 1.39
C GLU A 110 1.66 -8.98 0.19
N PRO A 111 2.67 -9.85 0.39
CA PRO A 111 3.47 -10.37 -0.70
C PRO A 111 2.67 -11.35 -1.56
N ILE A 112 2.89 -11.27 -2.87
CA ILE A 112 2.43 -12.25 -3.86
C ILE A 112 3.50 -13.33 -3.94
N ILE A 113 3.17 -14.55 -3.53
CA ILE A 113 4.13 -15.64 -3.46
C ILE A 113 4.03 -16.52 -4.71
N MET A 114 5.17 -16.78 -5.34
CA MET A 114 5.33 -17.68 -6.49
C MET A 114 6.39 -18.73 -6.16
N SER A 115 6.10 -19.98 -6.47
CA SER A 115 6.93 -21.12 -6.04
C SER A 115 8.34 -21.10 -6.64
N ASN A 116 8.49 -20.58 -7.86
CA ASN A 116 9.75 -20.50 -8.59
C ASN A 116 10.55 -19.21 -8.34
N VAL A 117 9.99 -18.21 -7.66
CA VAL A 117 10.72 -16.99 -7.30
C VAL A 117 11.40 -17.20 -5.95
N PRO A 118 12.74 -17.16 -5.90
CA PRO A 118 13.49 -17.39 -4.69
C PRO A 118 13.25 -16.29 -3.66
N ARG A 119 13.13 -16.68 -2.40
CA ARG A 119 13.00 -15.76 -1.25
C ARG A 119 14.37 -15.53 -0.64
N TYR A 120 14.69 -14.27 -0.32
CA TYR A 120 15.92 -13.97 0.42
C TYR A 120 15.86 -14.51 1.85
N VAL A 121 14.66 -14.49 2.47
CA VAL A 121 14.43 -15.15 3.76
C VAL A 121 13.77 -16.51 3.50
N GLN A 122 14.57 -17.54 3.37
CA GLN A 122 14.12 -18.89 2.98
C GLN A 122 13.09 -19.50 3.96
N GLY A 123 13.13 -19.10 5.23
CA GLY A 123 12.19 -19.56 6.25
C GLY A 123 10.75 -19.04 6.07
N TRP A 124 10.52 -17.98 5.31
CA TRP A 124 9.19 -17.43 5.09
C TRP A 124 8.39 -18.24 4.07
N THR A 125 7.66 -19.23 4.55
CA THR A 125 6.84 -20.13 3.72
C THR A 125 5.40 -19.70 3.57
N LYS A 126 4.94 -18.73 4.39
CA LYS A 126 3.60 -18.14 4.38
C LYS A 126 3.70 -16.63 4.26
N PRO A 127 2.70 -15.94 3.70
CA PRO A 127 2.70 -14.49 3.62
C PRO A 127 2.79 -13.83 5.00
N ILE A 128 3.41 -12.65 5.04
CA ILE A 128 3.39 -11.75 6.19
C ILE A 128 2.64 -10.50 5.75
N VAL A 129 1.53 -10.19 6.41
CA VAL A 129 0.74 -8.99 6.11
C VAL A 129 1.19 -7.87 7.03
N ILE A 130 1.70 -6.78 6.46
CA ILE A 130 2.01 -5.57 7.22
C ILE A 130 0.80 -4.63 7.20
N GLY A 131 0.27 -4.32 8.39
CA GLY A 131 -0.74 -3.28 8.59
C GLY A 131 -0.06 -1.98 8.99
N ARG A 132 0.00 -1.00 8.08
CA ARG A 132 0.57 0.33 8.33
C ARG A 132 -0.51 1.30 8.75
N HIS A 133 -0.38 1.90 9.93
CA HIS A 133 -1.19 3.03 10.35
C HIS A 133 -0.90 4.24 9.44
N ALA A 134 -1.83 4.60 8.57
CA ALA A 134 -1.59 5.59 7.52
C ALA A 134 -1.88 7.04 7.94
N PHE A 135 -1.76 7.36 9.22
CA PHE A 135 -2.07 8.67 9.78
C PHE A 135 -1.02 9.14 10.79
N GLY A 136 -0.78 10.46 10.82
CA GLY A 136 0.03 11.08 11.87
C GLY A 136 1.51 10.74 11.82
N ASP A 137 2.14 10.75 12.99
CA ASP A 137 3.54 10.46 13.24
C ASP A 137 4.49 11.34 12.39
N GLN A 138 5.61 10.81 11.92
CA GLN A 138 6.60 11.52 11.11
C GLN A 138 6.01 12.10 9.81
N TYR A 139 4.96 11.52 9.27
CA TYR A 139 4.31 11.96 8.00
C TYR A 139 3.42 13.19 8.16
N LYS A 140 3.18 13.63 9.39
CA LYS A 140 2.46 14.85 9.77
C LYS A 140 3.24 15.70 10.75
N ALA A 141 4.54 15.50 10.81
CA ALA A 141 5.42 16.25 11.69
C ALA A 141 5.55 17.72 11.26
N THR A 142 5.79 18.55 12.25
CA THR A 142 6.30 19.91 12.06
C THR A 142 7.78 19.88 12.44
N ASP A 143 8.66 20.12 11.49
CA ASP A 143 10.10 20.13 11.70
C ASP A 143 10.72 21.49 11.33
N THR A 144 11.84 21.80 11.96
CA THR A 144 12.51 23.08 11.78
C THR A 144 14.01 22.99 12.06
N VAL A 145 14.77 23.91 11.44
CA VAL A 145 16.18 24.14 11.75
C VAL A 145 16.29 25.20 12.86
N ILE A 146 16.95 24.85 13.93
CA ILE A 146 17.26 25.77 15.05
C ILE A 146 18.57 26.47 14.72
N LYS A 147 18.56 27.80 14.85
CA LYS A 147 19.74 28.65 14.62
C LYS A 147 20.15 29.34 15.91
N GLY A 148 21.36 28.99 16.40
CA GLY A 148 21.93 29.60 17.59
C GLY A 148 21.51 28.95 18.91
N LYS A 149 21.89 29.60 20.01
CA LYS A 149 21.55 29.19 21.38
C LYS A 149 20.13 29.56 21.73
N GLY A 150 19.48 28.71 22.52
CA GLY A 150 18.14 29.00 23.03
C GLY A 150 17.42 27.78 23.55
N THR A 151 16.29 28.00 24.20
CA THR A 151 15.45 26.94 24.77
C THR A 151 14.32 26.60 23.82
N LEU A 152 14.18 25.33 23.48
CA LEU A 152 13.02 24.77 22.80
C LEU A 152 11.98 24.34 23.84
N THR A 153 10.74 24.82 23.66
CA THR A 153 9.59 24.42 24.47
C THR A 153 8.47 23.89 23.60
N MET A 154 7.70 22.96 24.16
CA MET A 154 6.43 22.49 23.60
C MET A 154 5.30 22.98 24.50
N SER A 155 4.24 23.53 23.93
CA SER A 155 3.08 23.97 24.70
C SER A 155 1.77 23.45 24.11
N PHE A 156 0.81 23.15 24.96
CA PHE A 156 -0.55 22.78 24.60
C PHE A 156 -1.54 23.69 25.34
N THR A 157 -2.42 24.32 24.59
CA THR A 157 -3.49 25.14 25.14
C THR A 157 -4.82 24.49 24.83
N ASN A 158 -5.61 24.17 25.86
CA ASN A 158 -6.94 23.58 25.71
C ASN A 158 -7.99 24.64 25.34
N GLU A 159 -9.24 24.22 25.06
CA GLU A 159 -10.35 25.14 24.72
C GLU A 159 -10.71 26.15 25.84
N ALA A 160 -10.41 25.80 27.10
CA ALA A 160 -10.63 26.74 28.24
C ALA A 160 -9.50 27.76 28.36
N GLY A 161 -8.50 27.75 27.49
CA GLY A 161 -7.36 28.67 27.49
C GLY A 161 -6.25 28.29 28.49
N GLU A 162 -6.35 27.11 29.13
CA GLU A 162 -5.32 26.63 30.03
C GLU A 162 -4.13 26.07 29.24
N THR A 163 -2.93 26.54 29.54
CA THR A 163 -1.70 26.19 28.83
C THR A 163 -0.78 25.36 29.71
N GLN A 164 -0.35 24.21 29.16
CA GLN A 164 0.76 23.41 29.71
C GLN A 164 1.98 23.60 28.82
N THR A 165 3.16 23.73 29.43
CA THR A 165 4.42 23.95 28.70
C THR A 165 5.47 22.97 29.24
N TRP A 166 6.21 22.37 28.32
CA TRP A 166 7.33 21.49 28.62
C TRP A 166 8.61 22.04 27.99
N GLU A 167 9.69 22.11 28.75
CA GLU A 167 11.00 22.32 28.20
C GLU A 167 11.46 21.03 27.49
N VAL A 168 11.84 21.15 26.22
CA VAL A 168 12.29 20.02 25.41
C VAL A 168 13.81 19.91 25.43
N TYR A 169 14.50 21.03 25.14
CA TYR A 169 15.96 21.07 25.09
C TYR A 169 16.51 22.49 25.11
N ASN A 170 17.67 22.68 25.72
CA ASN A 170 18.46 23.91 25.70
C ASN A 170 19.59 23.78 24.67
N PHE A 171 19.46 24.42 23.54
CA PHE A 171 20.47 24.41 22.47
C PHE A 171 21.64 25.34 22.82
N GLU A 172 22.85 24.80 22.76
CA GLU A 172 24.10 25.58 22.86
C GLU A 172 24.60 26.10 21.51
N GLY A 173 23.94 25.75 20.42
CA GLY A 173 24.26 26.13 19.04
C GLY A 173 23.15 25.71 18.08
N ASN A 174 23.51 25.55 16.81
CA ASN A 174 22.56 25.12 15.79
C ASN A 174 22.11 23.69 15.98
N GLY A 175 20.90 23.37 15.52
CA GLY A 175 20.34 22.03 15.58
C GLY A 175 19.09 21.88 14.74
N VAL A 176 18.36 20.82 15.00
CA VAL A 176 17.04 20.52 14.39
C VAL A 176 16.05 20.13 15.47
N ALA A 177 14.78 20.39 15.23
CA ALA A 177 13.70 19.97 16.12
C ALA A 177 12.50 19.51 15.30
N MET A 178 11.74 18.57 15.86
CA MET A 178 10.54 18.02 15.25
C MET A 178 9.47 17.76 16.30
N SER A 179 8.23 18.04 15.95
CA SER A 179 7.03 17.64 16.71
C SER A 179 6.14 16.79 15.84
N MET A 180 5.59 15.72 16.38
CA MET A 180 4.61 14.85 15.73
C MET A 180 3.45 14.55 16.66
N TYR A 181 2.33 14.09 16.09
CA TYR A 181 1.12 13.78 16.85
C TYR A 181 0.37 12.59 16.27
N ASN A 182 -0.54 12.05 17.08
CA ASN A 182 -1.58 11.14 16.65
C ASN A 182 -2.86 11.42 17.47
N THR A 183 -3.97 10.80 17.09
CA THR A 183 -5.26 10.95 17.78
C THR A 183 -5.79 9.60 18.23
N ASP A 184 -6.49 9.59 19.35
CA ASP A 184 -7.15 8.37 19.84
C ASP A 184 -8.09 7.78 18.79
N GLU A 185 -8.92 8.61 18.15
CA GLU A 185 -9.84 8.18 17.10
C GLU A 185 -9.13 7.41 16.00
N SER A 186 -8.01 7.95 15.50
CA SER A 186 -7.23 7.28 14.46
C SER A 186 -6.59 5.97 14.93
N ILE A 187 -6.12 5.92 16.18
CA ILE A 187 -5.53 4.71 16.77
C ILE A 187 -6.62 3.65 16.99
N TYR A 188 -7.82 4.01 17.45
CA TYR A 188 -8.97 3.09 17.55
C TYR A 188 -9.32 2.52 16.17
N GLY A 189 -9.40 3.36 15.14
CA GLY A 189 -9.64 2.90 13.77
C GLY A 189 -8.57 1.93 13.27
N PHE A 190 -7.31 2.21 13.56
CA PHE A 190 -6.17 1.33 13.23
C PHE A 190 -6.27 -0.02 13.96
N ALA A 191 -6.64 -0.01 15.24
CA ALA A 191 -6.85 -1.23 16.00
C ALA A 191 -7.98 -2.09 15.39
N HIS A 192 -9.15 -1.50 15.14
CA HIS A 192 -10.27 -2.21 14.54
C HIS A 192 -9.92 -2.82 13.18
N SER A 193 -9.31 -2.04 12.26
CA SER A 193 -8.87 -2.55 10.95
C SER A 193 -7.89 -3.73 11.10
N SER A 194 -6.94 -3.64 12.04
CA SER A 194 -5.94 -4.69 12.25
C SER A 194 -6.55 -5.99 12.78
N PHE A 195 -7.46 -5.91 13.77
CA PHE A 195 -8.17 -7.06 14.29
C PHE A 195 -9.07 -7.72 13.25
N GLN A 196 -9.80 -6.94 12.46
CA GLN A 196 -10.64 -7.46 11.37
C GLN A 196 -9.81 -8.16 10.29
N MET A 197 -8.65 -7.62 9.92
CA MET A 197 -7.74 -8.26 8.97
C MET A 197 -7.25 -9.61 9.52
N ALA A 198 -6.86 -9.68 10.78
CA ALA A 198 -6.42 -10.92 11.41
C ALA A 198 -7.52 -11.97 11.42
N LEU A 199 -8.77 -11.61 11.74
CA LEU A 199 -9.94 -12.49 11.68
C LEU A 199 -10.22 -12.97 10.25
N THR A 200 -10.17 -12.07 9.26
CA THR A 200 -10.36 -12.42 7.85
C THR A 200 -9.33 -13.44 7.37
N LYS A 201 -8.07 -13.27 7.77
CA LYS A 201 -6.98 -14.20 7.45
C LYS A 201 -6.98 -15.45 8.34
N LYS A 202 -7.62 -15.41 9.50
CA LYS A 202 -7.50 -16.39 10.59
C LYS A 202 -6.05 -16.59 11.04
N TRP A 203 -5.33 -15.49 11.16
CA TRP A 203 -3.92 -15.44 11.54
C TRP A 203 -3.71 -14.62 12.81
N PRO A 204 -2.64 -14.91 13.59
CA PRO A 204 -2.25 -14.09 14.71
C PRO A 204 -2.03 -12.63 14.33
N LEU A 205 -2.33 -11.73 15.26
CA LEU A 205 -2.04 -10.30 15.17
C LEU A 205 -0.93 -9.91 16.15
N TYR A 206 0.09 -9.25 15.65
CA TYR A 206 1.13 -8.63 16.45
C TYR A 206 1.13 -7.12 16.23
N LEU A 207 1.00 -6.35 17.33
CA LEU A 207 1.28 -4.91 17.31
C LEU A 207 2.72 -4.70 17.77
N SER A 208 3.50 -3.92 17.03
CA SER A 208 4.83 -3.52 17.50
C SER A 208 4.92 -2.02 17.77
N THR A 209 5.59 -1.68 18.86
CA THR A 209 5.90 -0.31 19.28
C THR A 209 7.26 -0.24 19.96
N LYS A 210 7.72 0.96 20.32
CA LYS A 210 8.87 1.17 21.19
C LYS A 210 8.44 1.90 22.49
N ASN A 211 7.37 1.42 23.11
CA ASN A 211 6.78 2.05 24.30
C ASN A 211 7.71 2.10 25.53
N THR A 212 8.77 1.31 25.55
CA THR A 212 9.81 1.42 26.59
C THR A 212 10.63 2.71 26.51
N ILE A 213 10.69 3.33 25.33
CA ILE A 213 11.34 4.61 25.06
C ILE A 213 10.30 5.72 24.90
N LEU A 214 9.33 5.53 23.99
CA LEU A 214 8.24 6.48 23.74
C LEU A 214 7.05 6.15 24.65
N LYS A 215 7.25 6.33 25.97
CA LYS A 215 6.35 5.79 27.01
C LYS A 215 4.91 6.27 26.89
N ALA A 216 4.70 7.56 26.64
CA ALA A 216 3.37 8.13 26.46
C ALA A 216 2.85 7.90 25.04
N TYR A 217 3.65 8.23 24.03
CA TYR A 217 3.23 8.19 22.64
C TYR A 217 2.91 6.75 22.17
N ASP A 218 3.89 5.87 22.23
CA ASP A 218 3.72 4.46 21.85
C ASP A 218 2.90 3.68 22.87
N GLY A 219 2.96 4.08 24.13
CA GLY A 219 2.11 3.52 25.20
C GLY A 219 0.63 3.69 24.89
N ARG A 220 0.22 4.84 24.32
CA ARG A 220 -1.18 5.06 23.93
C ARG A 220 -1.66 4.09 22.84
N PHE A 221 -0.83 3.77 21.86
CA PHE A 221 -1.13 2.74 20.86
C PHE A 221 -1.34 1.37 21.51
N LYS A 222 -0.41 0.98 22.39
CA LYS A 222 -0.50 -0.30 23.09
C LYS A 222 -1.78 -0.38 23.93
N ASP A 223 -2.10 0.65 24.69
CA ASP A 223 -3.24 0.67 25.60
C ASP A 223 -4.57 0.64 24.84
N ILE A 224 -4.71 1.40 23.76
CA ILE A 224 -5.92 1.38 22.91
C ILE A 224 -6.09 0.01 22.23
N PHE A 225 -5.03 -0.58 21.70
CA PHE A 225 -5.13 -1.93 21.10
C PHE A 225 -5.59 -2.96 22.11
N GLU A 226 -5.07 -2.92 23.34
CA GLU A 226 -5.50 -3.83 24.42
C GLU A 226 -6.96 -3.60 24.80
N GLU A 227 -7.38 -2.34 24.95
CA GLU A 227 -8.76 -1.97 25.24
C GLU A 227 -9.72 -2.50 24.16
N VAL A 228 -9.42 -2.25 22.88
CA VAL A 228 -10.22 -2.71 21.73
C VAL A 228 -10.26 -4.24 21.66
N PHE A 229 -9.13 -4.90 21.90
CA PHE A 229 -9.07 -6.36 21.92
C PHE A 229 -10.01 -6.95 22.96
N GLN A 230 -9.86 -6.50 24.23
CA GLN A 230 -10.67 -7.03 25.32
C GLN A 230 -12.17 -6.75 25.15
N ALA A 231 -12.51 -5.55 24.65
CA ALA A 231 -13.90 -5.13 24.53
C ALA A 231 -14.63 -5.77 23.33
N HIS A 232 -13.93 -6.04 22.21
CA HIS A 232 -14.59 -6.34 20.95
C HIS A 232 -14.14 -7.64 20.27
N TYR A 233 -12.90 -8.08 20.44
CA TYR A 233 -12.35 -9.14 19.59
C TYR A 233 -11.89 -10.40 20.32
N LYS A 234 -11.68 -10.33 21.64
CA LYS A 234 -11.13 -11.46 22.40
C LYS A 234 -11.92 -12.74 22.22
N ALA A 235 -13.26 -12.68 22.36
CA ALA A 235 -14.10 -13.86 22.23
C ALA A 235 -14.01 -14.51 20.85
N GLU A 236 -13.94 -13.71 19.78
CA GLU A 236 -13.84 -14.19 18.41
C GLU A 236 -12.43 -14.74 18.09
N PHE A 237 -11.39 -14.11 18.62
CA PHE A 237 -10.03 -14.62 18.54
C PHE A 237 -9.88 -15.97 19.23
N ASP A 238 -10.40 -16.10 20.45
CA ASP A 238 -10.42 -17.35 21.21
C ASP A 238 -11.17 -18.45 20.43
N ALA A 239 -12.33 -18.13 19.88
CA ALA A 239 -13.14 -19.06 19.08
C ALA A 239 -12.45 -19.54 17.80
N ASN A 240 -11.59 -18.70 17.18
CA ASN A 240 -10.83 -19.05 15.98
C ASN A 240 -9.43 -19.63 16.30
N GLY A 241 -9.04 -19.71 17.56
CA GLY A 241 -7.73 -20.21 17.99
C GLY A 241 -6.56 -19.33 17.54
N ILE A 242 -6.77 -18.03 17.39
CA ILE A 242 -5.75 -17.05 17.01
C ILE A 242 -5.45 -16.11 18.20
N ILE A 243 -4.25 -15.54 18.22
CA ILE A 243 -3.80 -14.70 19.30
C ILE A 243 -3.56 -13.26 18.88
N TYR A 244 -3.67 -12.35 19.84
CA TYR A 244 -3.14 -11.00 19.77
C TYR A 244 -2.01 -10.85 20.78
N GLU A 245 -0.91 -10.21 20.36
CA GLU A 245 0.22 -9.90 21.24
C GLU A 245 0.85 -8.55 20.84
N HIS A 246 1.16 -7.73 21.86
CA HIS A 246 2.00 -6.55 21.69
C HIS A 246 3.48 -6.93 21.92
N ARG A 247 4.37 -6.48 21.02
CA ARG A 247 5.81 -6.69 21.13
C ARG A 247 6.60 -5.40 20.95
N LEU A 248 7.79 -5.33 21.52
CA LEU A 248 8.74 -4.28 21.12
C LEU A 248 9.18 -4.51 19.67
N ILE A 249 9.35 -3.43 18.91
CA ILE A 249 9.61 -3.53 17.46
C ILE A 249 10.89 -4.29 17.13
N ASP A 250 11.95 -4.12 17.91
CA ASP A 250 13.21 -4.85 17.74
C ASP A 250 13.04 -6.36 17.98
N ASP A 251 12.27 -6.75 19.00
CA ASP A 251 11.92 -8.14 19.23
C ASP A 251 11.01 -8.71 18.14
N MET A 252 10.06 -7.91 17.66
CA MET A 252 9.18 -8.33 16.56
C MET A 252 9.95 -8.53 15.25
N VAL A 253 10.92 -7.66 14.94
CA VAL A 253 11.82 -7.85 13.77
C VAL A 253 12.60 -9.16 13.91
N ALA A 254 13.17 -9.42 15.10
CA ALA A 254 13.91 -10.66 15.35
C ALA A 254 13.01 -11.91 15.23
N SER A 255 11.77 -11.81 15.69
CA SER A 255 10.76 -12.87 15.59
C SER A 255 10.32 -13.10 14.14
N CYS A 256 10.05 -12.04 13.40
CA CYS A 256 9.70 -12.08 11.99
C CYS A 256 10.73 -12.82 11.15
N MET A 257 12.02 -12.56 11.38
CA MET A 257 13.12 -13.24 10.68
C MET A 257 13.24 -14.72 10.98
N LYS A 258 12.73 -15.19 12.13
CA LYS A 258 12.81 -16.58 12.60
C LYS A 258 11.56 -17.39 12.28
N TRP A 259 10.41 -16.75 12.14
CA TRP A 259 9.13 -17.40 11.92
C TRP A 259 8.88 -17.69 10.45
N SER A 260 7.94 -18.59 10.19
CA SER A 260 7.58 -19.01 8.82
C SER A 260 6.62 -18.06 8.09
N GLY A 261 6.16 -16.98 8.72
CA GLY A 261 5.07 -16.15 8.22
C GLY A 261 3.70 -16.62 8.71
N GLY A 262 2.62 -16.19 8.05
CA GLY A 262 1.24 -16.52 8.44
C GLY A 262 0.74 -15.69 9.61
N PHE A 263 1.06 -14.39 9.62
CA PHE A 263 0.60 -13.45 10.64
C PHE A 263 0.36 -12.05 10.07
N VAL A 264 -0.41 -11.27 10.80
CA VAL A 264 -0.62 -9.84 10.55
C VAL A 264 0.25 -9.06 11.54
N TRP A 265 1.02 -8.11 11.02
CA TRP A 265 1.90 -7.25 11.80
C TRP A 265 1.45 -5.80 11.71
N ALA A 266 0.81 -5.30 12.76
CA ALA A 266 0.37 -3.93 12.88
C ALA A 266 1.55 -3.03 13.31
N CYS A 267 1.84 -2.02 12.49
CA CYS A 267 2.94 -1.09 12.66
C CYS A 267 2.45 0.36 12.65
N LYS A 268 3.07 1.22 13.45
CA LYS A 268 2.91 2.67 13.32
C LYS A 268 3.33 3.13 11.92
N ASN A 269 3.03 4.38 11.57
CA ASN A 269 3.16 4.87 10.21
C ASN A 269 4.55 4.65 9.58
N TYR A 270 5.62 5.16 10.20
CA TYR A 270 6.98 5.00 9.70
C TYR A 270 7.47 3.54 9.77
N ASP A 271 7.22 2.88 10.88
CA ASP A 271 7.60 1.48 11.07
C ASP A 271 6.96 0.59 9.99
N GLY A 272 5.68 0.83 9.69
CA GLY A 272 4.95 0.10 8.65
C GLY A 272 5.45 0.36 7.23
N ASP A 273 5.89 1.59 6.95
CA ASP A 273 6.52 1.92 5.67
C ASP A 273 7.81 1.13 5.47
N VAL A 274 8.71 1.18 6.45
CA VAL A 274 10.00 0.48 6.38
C VAL A 274 9.84 -1.04 6.40
N GLN A 275 9.00 -1.57 7.29
CA GLN A 275 8.84 -3.03 7.43
C GLN A 275 8.10 -3.65 6.24
N SER A 276 7.16 -2.94 5.60
CA SER A 276 6.52 -3.48 4.41
C SER A 276 7.51 -3.66 3.25
N ASP A 277 8.43 -2.72 3.05
CA ASP A 277 9.48 -2.84 2.03
C ASP A 277 10.50 -3.93 2.40
N THR A 278 10.86 -4.03 3.68
CA THR A 278 11.75 -5.10 4.18
C THR A 278 11.13 -6.48 3.91
N VAL A 279 9.85 -6.66 4.22
CA VAL A 279 9.13 -7.92 3.97
C VAL A 279 9.02 -8.20 2.47
N ALA A 280 8.70 -7.18 1.65
CA ALA A 280 8.64 -7.34 0.20
C ALA A 280 9.97 -7.84 -0.39
N GLN A 281 11.09 -7.23 0.02
CA GLN A 281 12.42 -7.67 -0.40
C GLN A 281 12.74 -9.08 0.11
N GLY A 282 12.38 -9.40 1.34
CA GLY A 282 12.57 -10.74 1.89
C GLY A 282 11.82 -11.84 1.12
N PHE A 283 10.67 -11.51 0.52
CA PHE A 283 9.93 -12.39 -0.39
C PHE A 283 10.40 -12.34 -1.85
N GLY A 284 11.38 -11.49 -2.17
CA GLY A 284 12.06 -11.48 -3.46
C GLY A 284 11.96 -10.15 -4.22
N SER A 285 10.81 -9.47 -4.22
CA SER A 285 10.63 -8.26 -5.01
C SER A 285 9.50 -7.37 -4.48
N LEU A 286 9.75 -6.05 -4.46
CA LEU A 286 8.70 -5.05 -4.23
C LEU A 286 7.61 -5.07 -5.33
N GLY A 287 7.96 -5.50 -6.57
CA GLY A 287 7.00 -5.69 -7.66
C GLY A 287 6.00 -6.84 -7.44
N LEU A 288 6.17 -7.61 -6.36
CA LEU A 288 5.27 -8.69 -5.93
C LEU A 288 4.58 -8.35 -4.59
N MET A 289 4.27 -7.09 -4.35
CA MET A 289 3.60 -6.63 -3.13
C MET A 289 2.29 -5.92 -3.49
N THR A 290 1.19 -6.39 -2.90
CA THR A 290 -0.10 -5.69 -2.94
C THR A 290 -0.14 -4.59 -1.88
N SER A 291 -0.94 -3.55 -2.12
CA SER A 291 -1.18 -2.47 -1.15
C SER A 291 -2.66 -2.08 -1.20
N VAL A 292 -3.35 -2.22 -0.08
CA VAL A 292 -4.78 -1.90 0.03
C VAL A 292 -5.02 -1.08 1.28
N LEU A 293 -5.50 0.15 1.11
CA LEU A 293 -6.05 0.96 2.19
C LEU A 293 -7.46 0.47 2.51
N VAL A 294 -7.74 0.22 3.77
CA VAL A 294 -9.06 -0.23 4.25
C VAL A 294 -9.52 0.67 5.38
N THR A 295 -10.74 1.21 5.28
CA THR A 295 -11.35 2.00 6.37
C THR A 295 -11.70 1.13 7.58
N PRO A 296 -11.79 1.70 8.80
CA PRO A 296 -12.05 0.92 10.03
C PRO A 296 -13.34 0.11 10.00
N ASP A 297 -14.35 0.55 9.25
CA ASP A 297 -15.61 -0.19 9.06
C ASP A 297 -15.55 -1.25 7.94
N GLY A 298 -14.42 -1.37 7.27
CA GLY A 298 -14.20 -2.33 6.18
C GLY A 298 -14.97 -2.05 4.89
N LYS A 299 -15.68 -0.91 4.79
CA LYS A 299 -16.52 -0.61 3.63
C LYS A 299 -15.79 0.00 2.47
N THR A 300 -14.86 0.91 2.76
CA THR A 300 -14.13 1.64 1.72
C THR A 300 -12.72 1.11 1.59
N VAL A 301 -12.31 0.86 0.35
CA VAL A 301 -10.94 0.47 0.02
C VAL A 301 -10.36 1.34 -1.08
N GLU A 302 -9.03 1.50 -1.03
CA GLU A 302 -8.25 1.98 -2.17
C GLU A 302 -7.09 1.00 -2.37
N ALA A 303 -7.06 0.38 -3.56
CA ALA A 303 -6.03 -0.59 -3.93
C ALA A 303 -5.01 0.04 -4.89
N GLU A 304 -3.73 -0.14 -4.61
CA GLU A 304 -2.62 0.37 -5.42
C GLU A 304 -1.47 -0.63 -5.51
N ALA A 305 -0.55 -0.43 -6.45
CA ALA A 305 0.74 -1.10 -6.43
C ALA A 305 1.66 -0.44 -5.39
N ALA A 306 2.42 -1.25 -4.65
CA ALA A 306 3.31 -0.77 -3.59
C ALA A 306 4.62 -0.14 -4.12
N HIS A 307 4.78 0.00 -5.43
CA HIS A 307 5.98 0.57 -6.09
C HIS A 307 5.68 1.92 -6.75
N GLY A 308 6.74 2.64 -7.16
CA GLY A 308 6.64 3.93 -7.85
C GLY A 308 6.38 3.80 -9.37
N THR A 309 6.56 4.90 -10.09
CA THR A 309 6.20 5.08 -11.50
C THR A 309 7.16 4.45 -12.52
N VAL A 310 8.26 3.85 -12.04
CA VAL A 310 9.30 3.18 -12.86
C VAL A 310 9.90 4.10 -13.92
N THR A 311 10.36 5.27 -13.51
CA THR A 311 10.94 6.34 -14.33
C THR A 311 12.00 5.85 -15.32
N ARG A 312 12.93 4.99 -14.88
CA ARG A 312 14.02 4.51 -15.74
C ARG A 312 13.50 3.77 -16.97
N HIS A 313 12.48 2.91 -16.82
CA HIS A 313 11.87 2.20 -17.94
C HIS A 313 11.06 3.15 -18.81
N TYR A 314 10.41 4.16 -18.22
CA TYR A 314 9.71 5.19 -18.99
C TYR A 314 10.67 5.96 -19.90
N ARG A 315 11.86 6.33 -19.43
CA ARG A 315 12.88 6.99 -20.27
C ARG A 315 13.35 6.11 -21.45
N GLU A 316 13.42 4.80 -21.28
CA GLU A 316 13.73 3.88 -22.38
C GLU A 316 12.53 3.75 -23.36
N HIS A 317 11.32 3.70 -22.85
CA HIS A 317 10.11 3.69 -23.67
C HIS A 317 9.98 4.96 -24.53
N GLN A 318 10.28 6.14 -23.97
CA GLN A 318 10.31 7.40 -24.73
C GLN A 318 11.31 7.39 -25.90
N LYS A 319 12.37 6.57 -25.83
CA LYS A 319 13.36 6.36 -26.90
C LYS A 319 12.91 5.29 -27.92
N GLY A 320 11.68 4.79 -27.81
CA GLY A 320 11.15 3.73 -28.66
C GLY A 320 11.73 2.33 -28.38
N ARG A 321 12.32 2.11 -27.19
CA ARG A 321 12.86 0.81 -26.79
C ARG A 321 11.81 -0.01 -26.06
N ALA A 322 11.75 -1.30 -26.37
CA ALA A 322 10.91 -2.24 -25.63
C ALA A 322 11.40 -2.34 -24.18
N THR A 323 10.46 -2.39 -23.25
CA THR A 323 10.75 -2.53 -21.81
C THR A 323 10.16 -3.82 -21.27
N SER A 324 10.80 -4.35 -20.25
CA SER A 324 10.33 -5.49 -19.48
C SER A 324 10.06 -5.04 -18.05
N THR A 325 8.90 -4.41 -17.85
CA THR A 325 8.43 -3.89 -16.56
C THR A 325 7.36 -4.81 -16.02
N ASN A 326 7.50 -5.22 -14.77
CA ASN A 326 6.57 -6.15 -14.11
C ASN A 326 5.22 -5.46 -13.85
N PRO A 327 4.10 -5.94 -14.44
CA PRO A 327 2.78 -5.38 -14.25
C PRO A 327 1.98 -6.02 -13.11
N ILE A 328 2.51 -7.04 -12.44
CA ILE A 328 1.74 -7.92 -11.54
C ILE A 328 1.10 -7.13 -10.39
N ALA A 329 1.87 -6.28 -9.69
CA ALA A 329 1.32 -5.49 -8.60
C ALA A 329 0.18 -4.55 -9.07
N SER A 330 0.28 -4.01 -10.29
CA SER A 330 -0.78 -3.19 -10.89
C SER A 330 -2.02 -4.01 -11.29
N ILE A 331 -1.84 -5.24 -11.79
CA ILE A 331 -2.94 -6.18 -12.03
C ILE A 331 -3.66 -6.50 -10.71
N PHE A 332 -2.90 -6.78 -9.66
CA PHE A 332 -3.45 -7.08 -8.33
C PHE A 332 -4.14 -5.85 -7.70
N ALA A 333 -3.71 -4.63 -8.00
CA ALA A 333 -4.46 -3.44 -7.60
C ALA A 333 -5.88 -3.45 -8.20
N TRP A 334 -6.00 -3.76 -9.49
CA TRP A 334 -7.31 -3.92 -10.14
C TRP A 334 -8.14 -5.05 -9.52
N THR A 335 -7.57 -6.24 -9.36
CA THR A 335 -8.31 -7.39 -8.86
C THR A 335 -8.73 -7.20 -7.42
N ARG A 336 -7.89 -6.63 -6.54
CA ARG A 336 -8.23 -6.38 -5.12
C ARG A 336 -9.35 -5.35 -4.97
N GLY A 337 -9.32 -4.26 -5.74
CA GLY A 337 -10.39 -3.28 -5.75
C GLY A 337 -11.70 -3.86 -6.30
N LEU A 338 -11.65 -4.58 -7.41
CA LEU A 338 -12.82 -5.22 -8.03
C LEU A 338 -13.39 -6.37 -7.17
N GLU A 339 -12.54 -7.16 -6.51
CA GLU A 339 -12.97 -8.19 -5.56
C GLU A 339 -13.74 -7.56 -4.40
N HIS A 340 -13.27 -6.43 -3.88
CA HIS A 340 -13.98 -5.70 -2.83
C HIS A 340 -15.33 -5.18 -3.34
N ARG A 341 -15.40 -4.65 -4.58
CA ARG A 341 -16.68 -4.28 -5.22
C ARG A 341 -17.61 -5.48 -5.31
N GLY A 342 -17.08 -6.63 -5.70
CA GLY A 342 -17.82 -7.88 -5.74
C GLY A 342 -18.39 -8.29 -4.38
N LYS A 343 -17.62 -8.13 -3.31
CA LYS A 343 -18.07 -8.42 -1.93
C LYS A 343 -19.18 -7.46 -1.49
N LEU A 344 -19.05 -6.17 -1.75
CA LEU A 344 -20.06 -5.17 -1.41
C LEU A 344 -21.39 -5.39 -2.17
N ASP A 345 -21.30 -5.86 -3.40
CA ASP A 345 -22.47 -6.05 -4.29
C ASP A 345 -23.00 -7.49 -4.27
N ASN A 346 -22.39 -8.40 -3.47
CA ASN A 346 -22.68 -9.85 -3.49
C ASN A 346 -22.52 -10.46 -4.91
N ASN A 347 -21.58 -9.95 -5.71
CA ASN A 347 -21.31 -10.41 -7.06
C ASN A 347 -20.22 -11.50 -7.05
N THR A 348 -20.64 -12.75 -6.90
CA THR A 348 -19.73 -13.90 -6.83
C THR A 348 -18.98 -14.17 -8.13
N GLU A 349 -19.56 -13.80 -9.27
CA GLU A 349 -18.94 -13.92 -10.59
C GLU A 349 -17.73 -12.97 -10.72
N LEU A 350 -17.87 -11.72 -10.27
CA LEU A 350 -16.79 -10.76 -10.21
C LEU A 350 -15.66 -11.21 -9.27
N ILE A 351 -16.00 -11.73 -8.10
CA ILE A 351 -15.03 -12.27 -7.14
C ILE A 351 -14.27 -13.44 -7.78
N SER A 352 -14.98 -14.37 -8.42
CA SER A 352 -14.37 -15.52 -9.09
C SER A 352 -13.43 -15.10 -10.24
N PHE A 353 -13.82 -14.10 -11.04
CA PHE A 353 -12.99 -13.52 -12.10
C PHE A 353 -11.69 -12.96 -11.52
N CYS A 354 -11.75 -12.15 -10.45
CA CYS A 354 -10.58 -11.56 -9.83
C CYS A 354 -9.61 -12.64 -9.34
N ASN A 355 -10.10 -13.63 -8.62
CA ASN A 355 -9.29 -14.75 -8.11
C ASN A 355 -8.67 -15.57 -9.27
N THR A 356 -9.42 -15.76 -10.36
CA THR A 356 -8.92 -16.46 -11.55
C THR A 356 -7.79 -15.68 -12.21
N LEU A 357 -7.94 -14.37 -12.38
CA LEU A 357 -6.89 -13.52 -12.96
C LEU A 357 -5.63 -13.51 -12.10
N GLU A 358 -5.75 -13.40 -10.77
CA GLU A 358 -4.61 -13.48 -9.86
C GLU A 358 -3.89 -14.83 -9.99
N GLN A 359 -4.63 -15.93 -10.00
CA GLN A 359 -4.04 -17.26 -10.15
C GLN A 359 -3.38 -17.43 -11.53
N VAL A 360 -3.96 -16.91 -12.60
CA VAL A 360 -3.37 -16.93 -13.93
C VAL A 360 -2.05 -16.16 -13.98
N CYS A 361 -1.93 -15.03 -13.28
CA CYS A 361 -0.65 -14.30 -13.17
C CYS A 361 0.42 -15.17 -12.52
N ILE A 362 0.08 -15.85 -11.41
CA ILE A 362 0.98 -16.73 -10.69
C ILE A 362 1.37 -17.92 -11.59
N ASP A 363 0.40 -18.63 -12.15
CA ASP A 363 0.61 -19.80 -13.03
C ASP A 363 1.50 -19.43 -14.25
N THR A 364 1.34 -18.23 -14.79
CA THR A 364 2.13 -17.74 -15.93
C THR A 364 3.61 -17.59 -15.57
N VAL A 365 3.90 -16.96 -14.42
CA VAL A 365 5.28 -16.86 -13.93
C VAL A 365 5.87 -18.22 -13.57
N GLU A 366 5.10 -19.05 -12.89
CA GLU A 366 5.54 -20.42 -12.51
C GLU A 366 5.78 -21.32 -13.72
N SER A 367 5.14 -21.05 -14.87
CA SER A 367 5.43 -21.72 -16.14
C SER A 367 6.74 -21.28 -16.82
N GLY A 368 7.45 -20.30 -16.23
CA GLY A 368 8.68 -19.74 -16.78
C GLY A 368 8.49 -18.51 -17.68
N LYS A 369 7.27 -18.04 -17.88
CA LYS A 369 6.97 -16.81 -18.63
C LYS A 369 6.90 -15.64 -17.67
N MET A 370 7.90 -14.76 -17.68
CA MET A 370 8.03 -13.66 -16.71
C MET A 370 8.75 -12.46 -17.27
N THR A 371 8.70 -11.36 -16.57
CA THR A 371 9.46 -10.14 -16.86
C THR A 371 10.90 -10.24 -16.37
N LYS A 372 11.76 -9.36 -16.86
CA LYS A 372 13.21 -9.41 -16.64
C LYS A 372 13.60 -9.37 -15.15
N ASP A 373 12.90 -8.57 -14.34
CA ASP A 373 13.15 -8.47 -12.90
C ASP A 373 12.98 -9.81 -12.19
N LEU A 374 11.92 -10.55 -12.51
CA LEU A 374 11.68 -11.90 -11.96
C LEU A 374 12.64 -12.92 -12.53
N ALA A 375 12.93 -12.85 -13.84
CA ALA A 375 13.89 -13.74 -14.48
C ALA A 375 15.29 -13.60 -13.88
N MET A 376 15.70 -12.39 -13.49
CA MET A 376 16.97 -12.16 -12.78
C MET A 376 17.02 -12.81 -11.40
N LEU A 377 15.88 -12.97 -10.73
CA LEU A 377 15.81 -13.65 -9.43
C LEU A 377 15.86 -15.17 -9.61
N VAL A 378 15.16 -15.68 -10.62
CA VAL A 378 15.09 -17.13 -10.90
C VAL A 378 16.38 -17.66 -11.52
N LYS A 379 17.03 -16.85 -12.37
CA LYS A 379 18.28 -17.19 -13.09
C LYS A 379 19.28 -16.05 -12.96
N PRO A 380 19.97 -15.92 -11.82
CA PRO A 380 20.89 -14.80 -11.57
C PRO A 380 22.10 -14.78 -12.50
N ASP A 381 22.52 -15.94 -12.99
CA ASP A 381 23.68 -16.11 -13.86
C ASP A 381 23.27 -16.53 -15.28
N GLY A 382 23.92 -15.93 -16.28
CA GLY A 382 23.76 -16.30 -17.69
C GLY A 382 22.39 -15.94 -18.28
N LEU A 383 21.72 -14.90 -17.74
CA LEU A 383 20.43 -14.40 -18.25
C LEU A 383 20.59 -13.86 -19.67
N THR A 384 19.72 -14.29 -20.58
CA THR A 384 19.64 -13.84 -21.97
C THR A 384 18.26 -13.22 -22.26
N SER A 385 18.10 -12.56 -23.39
CA SER A 385 16.82 -12.02 -23.82
C SER A 385 15.75 -13.08 -24.12
N ALA A 386 16.12 -14.35 -24.22
CA ALA A 386 15.19 -15.47 -24.38
C ALA A 386 14.57 -15.92 -23.04
N ASP A 387 15.14 -15.51 -21.92
CA ASP A 387 14.73 -15.94 -20.58
C ASP A 387 13.60 -15.06 -20.00
N TYR A 388 13.22 -13.95 -20.66
CA TYR A 388 12.18 -13.06 -20.18
C TYR A 388 11.36 -12.44 -21.31
N LEU A 389 10.18 -11.96 -21.00
CA LEU A 389 9.26 -11.32 -21.92
C LEU A 389 9.31 -9.79 -21.77
N THR A 390 8.95 -9.08 -22.85
CA THR A 390 8.58 -7.66 -22.73
C THR A 390 7.31 -7.52 -21.91
N THR A 391 7.01 -6.33 -21.42
CA THR A 391 5.76 -6.05 -20.70
C THR A 391 4.53 -6.43 -21.52
N GLU A 392 4.53 -6.09 -22.81
CA GLU A 392 3.40 -6.37 -23.72
C GLU A 392 3.23 -7.87 -23.95
N ASP A 393 4.32 -8.59 -24.23
CA ASP A 393 4.29 -10.05 -24.44
C ASP A 393 3.87 -10.80 -23.18
N PHE A 394 4.30 -10.30 -22.00
CA PHE A 394 3.91 -10.90 -20.72
C PHE A 394 2.41 -10.69 -20.45
N LEU A 395 1.87 -9.49 -20.68
CA LEU A 395 0.43 -9.22 -20.58
C LEU A 395 -0.38 -10.04 -21.58
N GLU A 396 0.15 -10.25 -22.78
CA GLU A 396 -0.50 -11.10 -23.78
C GLU A 396 -0.52 -12.57 -23.35
N ALA A 397 0.58 -13.08 -22.78
CA ALA A 397 0.63 -14.43 -22.22
C ALA A 397 -0.38 -14.62 -21.07
N ILE A 398 -0.56 -13.60 -20.20
CA ILE A 398 -1.58 -13.62 -19.15
C ILE A 398 -2.98 -13.66 -19.79
N ARG A 399 -3.27 -12.80 -20.79
CA ARG A 399 -4.56 -12.77 -21.48
C ARG A 399 -4.92 -14.11 -22.10
N GLU A 400 -3.99 -14.74 -22.85
CA GLU A 400 -4.19 -16.04 -23.45
C GLU A 400 -4.47 -17.15 -22.42
N ASN A 401 -3.76 -17.09 -21.27
CA ASN A 401 -3.98 -18.04 -20.18
C ASN A 401 -5.33 -17.79 -19.47
N LEU A 402 -5.74 -16.52 -19.34
CA LEU A 402 -7.03 -16.14 -18.79
C LEU A 402 -8.17 -16.63 -19.68
N ASP A 403 -8.08 -16.39 -21.00
CA ASP A 403 -9.07 -16.85 -21.98
C ASP A 403 -9.28 -18.37 -21.90
N ARG A 404 -8.16 -19.14 -21.78
CA ARG A 404 -8.23 -20.59 -21.63
C ARG A 404 -8.84 -21.06 -20.31
N LYS A 405 -8.64 -20.29 -19.24
CA LYS A 405 -9.17 -20.63 -17.91
C LYS A 405 -10.65 -20.30 -17.75
N LEU A 406 -11.12 -19.31 -18.52
CA LEU A 406 -12.51 -18.86 -18.52
C LEU A 406 -13.39 -19.58 -19.58
N ALA A 407 -12.77 -20.22 -20.58
CA ALA A 407 -13.49 -21.02 -21.59
C ALA A 407 -14.06 -22.32 -21.01
#